data_4beb9d94c2d8dd3935d8c2b29bb0e0b3
#
_entry.id   4beb9d94c2d8dd3935d8c2b29bb0e0b3
#
_cell.length_a   1.000
_cell.length_b   1.000
_cell.length_c   1.000
_cell.angle_alpha   90.00
_cell.angle_beta   90.00
_cell.angle_gamma   90.00
#
_symmetry.space_group_name_H-M   'P 1'
#
loop_
_entity.id
_entity.type
_entity.pdbx_description
1 polymer ?
#
loop_
_entity_poly.entity_id
_entity_poly.type
_entity_poly.pdbx_seq_one_letter_code
_entity_poly.pdbx_strand_id
1 'polypeptide(L)'
;MAGEWFNLLVSCPDCNRKRSHRVPGQPRMLTLGKHTQFPLANESVRLRSHTCTPIQKQNEDAQRLLIHPCLDDPEAYFTYDDEGLIYPKDKNNEKARCSIYVYALQRKGLVESRKKKLLELEERLLNLQDPIQELNALDPEAEELWSAKERQITRLLGQVKRMFQPGEPYLGLLRDYIRRHIALGTYEGYISAGINIADLLRLPVSRPLPAPRLDLSNFRGMSSRIPVGLRLR
;
A
#
# COMPACT_ATOMS: atom_id res chain seq x y z
N MET A 1 5.02 -21.11 -15.69
CA MET A 1 4.46 -19.97 -14.91
C MET A 1 5.51 -19.00 -14.43
N ALA A 2 6.65 -19.39 -13.88
CA ALA A 2 7.70 -18.48 -13.45
C ALA A 2 8.30 -17.59 -14.57
N GLY A 3 8.16 -17.99 -15.83
CA GLY A 3 8.63 -17.23 -17.00
C GLY A 3 7.59 -16.31 -17.65
N GLU A 4 6.40 -16.20 -17.10
CA GLU A 4 5.38 -15.28 -17.63
C GLU A 4 5.60 -13.85 -17.10
N TRP A 5 5.65 -12.89 -17.99
CA TRP A 5 5.87 -11.47 -17.64
C TRP A 5 4.90 -10.94 -16.57
N PHE A 6 3.64 -11.35 -16.64
CA PHE A 6 2.60 -10.93 -15.69
C PHE A 6 2.85 -11.44 -14.25
N ASN A 7 3.73 -12.42 -14.07
CA ASN A 7 4.14 -12.94 -12.76
C ASN A 7 5.43 -12.28 -12.24
N LEU A 8 6.06 -11.41 -13.03
CA LEU A 8 7.28 -10.70 -12.65
C LEU A 8 6.91 -9.38 -12.00
N LEU A 9 6.94 -9.33 -10.68
CA LEU A 9 6.64 -8.16 -9.88
C LEU A 9 7.91 -7.63 -9.24
N VAL A 10 8.05 -6.29 -9.21
CA VAL A 10 9.11 -5.65 -8.44
C VAL A 10 8.86 -5.94 -6.96
N SER A 11 9.86 -6.51 -6.30
CA SER A 11 9.78 -6.86 -4.89
C SER A 11 11.09 -6.56 -4.18
N CYS A 12 11.00 -6.05 -2.96
CA CYS A 12 12.20 -5.88 -2.14
C CYS A 12 12.77 -7.26 -1.70
N PRO A 13 14.08 -7.34 -1.42
CA PRO A 13 14.72 -8.59 -0.99
C PRO A 13 14.07 -9.21 0.24
N ASP A 14 13.62 -8.39 1.20
CA ASP A 14 13.03 -8.87 2.46
C ASP A 14 11.62 -9.44 2.28
N CYS A 15 10.86 -8.98 1.27
CA CYS A 15 9.56 -9.57 0.93
C CYS A 15 9.74 -10.86 0.12
N ASN A 16 10.76 -10.91 -0.74
CA ASN A 16 10.90 -12.01 -1.70
C ASN A 16 11.78 -13.17 -1.17
N ARG A 17 12.83 -12.91 -0.38
CA ARG A 17 13.74 -13.93 0.13
C ARG A 17 13.38 -14.31 1.56
N LYS A 18 13.57 -15.58 1.93
CA LYS A 18 13.53 -16.00 3.33
C LYS A 18 14.70 -15.38 4.09
N ARG A 19 14.39 -14.62 5.13
CA ARG A 19 15.35 -13.99 6.04
C ARG A 19 14.84 -14.04 7.46
N SER A 20 15.75 -13.91 8.41
CA SER A 20 15.41 -13.76 9.83
C SER A 20 14.96 -12.31 10.09
N HIS A 21 13.72 -12.16 10.56
CA HIS A 21 13.11 -10.87 10.87
C HIS A 21 12.72 -10.81 12.34
N ARG A 22 12.94 -9.66 12.96
CA ARG A 22 12.29 -9.32 14.23
C ARG A 22 10.87 -8.82 13.92
N VAL A 23 9.91 -9.41 14.61
CA VAL A 23 8.49 -9.03 14.54
C VAL A 23 8.09 -8.52 15.93
N PRO A 24 7.45 -7.34 16.05
CA PRO A 24 6.99 -6.83 17.34
C PRO A 24 6.10 -7.85 18.06
N GLY A 25 6.26 -7.97 19.37
CA GLY A 25 5.51 -8.95 20.18
C GLY A 25 6.00 -10.39 20.08
N GLN A 26 6.97 -10.71 19.22
CA GLN A 26 7.55 -12.05 19.13
C GLN A 26 8.88 -12.13 19.89
N PRO A 27 9.04 -13.14 20.79
CA PRO A 27 10.26 -13.28 21.62
C PRO A 27 11.49 -13.67 20.78
N ARG A 28 11.28 -14.31 19.64
CA ARG A 28 12.36 -14.81 18.74
C ARG A 28 12.24 -14.21 17.35
N MET A 29 13.36 -14.20 16.63
CA MET A 29 13.36 -13.89 15.21
C MET A 29 12.61 -14.96 14.41
N LEU A 30 11.81 -14.55 13.45
CA LEU A 30 11.07 -15.43 12.55
C LEU A 30 11.72 -15.44 11.18
N THR A 31 11.85 -16.62 10.57
CA THR A 31 12.30 -16.76 9.18
C THR A 31 11.11 -16.62 8.25
N LEU A 32 10.97 -15.43 7.67
CA LEU A 32 9.84 -15.02 6.82
C LEU A 32 10.34 -14.56 5.44
N GLY A 33 9.43 -14.41 4.51
CA GLY A 33 9.67 -14.00 3.13
C GLY A 33 9.08 -14.97 2.12
N LYS A 34 8.60 -14.45 1.00
CA LYS A 34 7.85 -15.23 -0.01
C LYS A 34 8.62 -16.42 -0.55
N HIS A 35 9.90 -16.23 -0.94
CA HIS A 35 10.72 -17.27 -1.56
C HIS A 35 9.92 -17.98 -2.69
N THR A 36 9.77 -19.31 -2.62
CA THR A 36 8.98 -20.14 -3.56
C THR A 36 7.55 -20.38 -3.10
N GLN A 37 7.10 -19.73 -2.01
CA GLN A 37 5.75 -19.95 -1.48
C GLN A 37 4.69 -19.34 -2.41
N PHE A 38 3.70 -20.14 -2.73
CA PHE A 38 2.48 -19.73 -3.44
C PHE A 38 1.31 -20.56 -2.89
N PRO A 39 0.86 -20.26 -1.65
CA PRO A 39 -0.20 -21.00 -1.00
C PRO A 39 -1.54 -20.83 -1.71
N LEU A 40 -2.29 -21.91 -1.80
CA LEU A 40 -3.63 -21.99 -2.36
C LEU A 40 -4.61 -22.44 -1.26
N ALA A 41 -5.83 -21.95 -1.32
CA ALA A 41 -6.91 -22.44 -0.46
C ALA A 41 -7.29 -23.90 -0.83
N ASN A 42 -7.17 -24.26 -2.11
CA ASN A 42 -7.33 -25.62 -2.58
C ASN A 42 -6.09 -26.05 -3.39
N GLU A 43 -5.27 -26.90 -2.79
CA GLU A 43 -4.04 -27.41 -3.43
C GLU A 43 -4.29 -28.35 -4.61
N SER A 44 -5.50 -28.91 -4.76
CA SER A 44 -5.83 -29.83 -5.88
C SER A 44 -5.79 -29.14 -7.24
N VAL A 45 -5.98 -27.81 -7.29
CA VAL A 45 -5.96 -27.04 -8.54
C VAL A 45 -4.56 -26.51 -8.89
N ARG A 46 -3.54 -26.84 -8.09
CA ARG A 46 -2.16 -26.38 -8.31
C ARG A 46 -1.61 -26.87 -9.64
N LEU A 47 -1.18 -25.94 -10.46
CA LEU A 47 -0.56 -26.22 -11.73
C LEU A 47 0.89 -26.69 -11.55
N ARG A 48 1.18 -27.88 -12.04
CA ARG A 48 2.51 -28.51 -11.95
C ARG A 48 3.21 -28.60 -13.32
N SER A 49 2.53 -28.18 -14.39
CA SER A 49 3.05 -28.17 -15.76
C SER A 49 3.01 -26.76 -16.33
N HIS A 50 3.92 -26.45 -17.26
CA HIS A 50 3.90 -25.23 -18.06
C HIS A 50 2.84 -25.29 -19.18
N THR A 51 2.38 -26.49 -19.56
CA THR A 51 1.31 -26.69 -20.52
C THR A 51 -0.03 -26.70 -19.79
N CYS A 52 -0.62 -25.57 -19.60
CA CYS A 52 -1.92 -25.41 -18.94
C CYS A 52 -2.85 -24.52 -19.76
N THR A 53 -4.15 -24.84 -19.69
CA THR A 53 -5.19 -24.03 -20.35
C THR A 53 -5.43 -22.73 -19.61
N PRO A 54 -5.99 -21.68 -20.27
CA PRO A 54 -6.40 -20.45 -19.59
C PRO A 54 -7.36 -20.70 -18.43
N ILE A 55 -8.30 -21.64 -18.56
CA ILE A 55 -9.27 -22.02 -17.51
C ILE A 55 -8.54 -22.60 -16.28
N GLN A 56 -7.56 -23.45 -16.48
CA GLN A 56 -6.77 -24.00 -15.37
C GLN A 56 -5.99 -22.91 -14.63
N LYS A 57 -5.40 -21.95 -15.37
CA LYS A 57 -4.73 -20.78 -14.76
C LYS A 57 -5.70 -19.95 -13.94
N GLN A 58 -6.89 -19.68 -14.45
CA GLN A 58 -7.93 -18.91 -13.75
C GLN A 58 -8.39 -19.65 -12.49
N ASN A 59 -8.56 -20.96 -12.53
CA ASN A 59 -8.95 -21.77 -11.38
C ASN A 59 -7.87 -21.75 -10.28
N GLU A 60 -6.58 -21.85 -10.63
CA GLU A 60 -5.49 -21.70 -9.65
C GLU A 60 -5.45 -20.30 -9.06
N ASP A 61 -5.57 -19.25 -9.90
CA ASP A 61 -5.54 -17.85 -9.43
C ASP A 61 -6.70 -17.53 -8.49
N ALA A 62 -7.88 -18.09 -8.73
CA ALA A 62 -9.04 -17.95 -7.86
C ALA A 62 -8.82 -18.54 -6.44
N GLN A 63 -7.93 -19.53 -6.31
CA GLN A 63 -7.57 -20.15 -5.04
C GLN A 63 -6.32 -19.55 -4.37
N ARG A 64 -5.72 -18.51 -4.97
CA ARG A 64 -4.52 -17.86 -4.46
C ARG A 64 -4.77 -17.19 -3.10
N LEU A 65 -3.96 -17.55 -2.11
CA LEU A 65 -3.99 -16.95 -0.77
C LEU A 65 -3.02 -15.76 -0.61
N LEU A 66 -2.35 -15.34 -1.67
CA LEU A 66 -1.52 -14.14 -1.64
C LEU A 66 -2.22 -12.99 -2.36
N ILE A 67 -2.24 -11.83 -1.71
CA ILE A 67 -2.71 -10.58 -2.34
C ILE A 67 -1.73 -10.21 -3.45
N HIS A 68 -2.26 -9.97 -4.64
CA HIS A 68 -1.50 -9.56 -5.80
C HIS A 68 -1.49 -8.03 -5.89
N PRO A 69 -0.32 -7.37 -5.85
CA PRO A 69 -0.24 -5.91 -5.71
C PRO A 69 -0.81 -5.13 -6.89
N CYS A 70 -0.97 -5.77 -8.05
CA CYS A 70 -1.51 -5.12 -9.26
C CYS A 70 -2.97 -5.50 -9.58
N LEU A 71 -3.51 -6.56 -8.98
CA LEU A 71 -4.84 -7.08 -9.30
C LEU A 71 -5.82 -6.94 -8.15
N ASP A 72 -5.33 -7.10 -6.92
CA ASP A 72 -6.14 -6.96 -5.72
C ASP A 72 -6.04 -5.52 -5.18
N ASP A 73 -7.08 -5.05 -4.52
CA ASP A 73 -7.04 -3.81 -3.74
C ASP A 73 -6.61 -4.12 -2.29
N PRO A 74 -5.37 -3.78 -1.87
CA PRO A 74 -4.91 -4.05 -0.51
C PRO A 74 -5.75 -3.36 0.58
N GLU A 75 -6.38 -2.22 0.26
CA GLU A 75 -7.22 -1.49 1.20
C GLU A 75 -8.51 -2.26 1.57
N ALA A 76 -8.94 -3.21 0.73
CA ALA A 76 -10.06 -4.09 1.05
C ALA A 76 -9.71 -5.16 2.10
N TYR A 77 -8.43 -5.51 2.23
CA TYR A 77 -7.97 -6.64 3.05
C TYR A 77 -7.32 -6.22 4.37
N PHE A 78 -6.70 -5.04 4.42
CA PHE A 78 -5.85 -4.65 5.54
C PHE A 78 -6.37 -3.44 6.29
N THR A 79 -6.13 -3.44 7.59
CA THR A 79 -6.21 -2.30 8.51
C THR A 79 -4.92 -2.18 9.30
N TYR A 80 -4.73 -1.08 10.00
CA TYR A 80 -3.50 -0.78 10.71
C TYR A 80 -3.82 -0.23 12.11
N ASP A 81 -2.88 -0.40 13.04
CA ASP A 81 -2.91 0.36 14.29
C ASP A 81 -2.01 1.60 14.22
N ASP A 82 -2.02 2.39 15.27
CA ASP A 82 -1.27 3.64 15.36
C ASP A 82 0.24 3.40 15.58
N GLU A 83 0.62 2.17 15.92
CA GLU A 83 2.01 1.71 15.98
C GLU A 83 2.56 1.23 14.62
N GLY A 84 1.73 1.23 13.58
CA GLY A 84 2.10 0.81 12.22
C GLY A 84 2.07 -0.70 11.98
N LEU A 85 1.50 -1.48 12.91
CA LEU A 85 1.23 -2.89 12.69
C LEU A 85 0.06 -3.06 11.72
N ILE A 86 0.14 -4.09 10.90
CA ILE A 86 -0.87 -4.41 9.89
C ILE A 86 -1.68 -5.63 10.33
N TYR A 87 -2.99 -5.55 10.14
CA TYR A 87 -3.93 -6.61 10.48
C TYR A 87 -4.88 -6.90 9.32
N PRO A 88 -5.45 -8.12 9.23
CA PRO A 88 -6.57 -8.36 8.35
C PRO A 88 -7.79 -7.56 8.85
N LYS A 89 -8.52 -6.88 7.96
CA LYS A 89 -9.79 -6.20 8.30
C LYS A 89 -10.81 -7.18 8.84
N ASP A 90 -10.95 -8.32 8.19
CA ASP A 90 -11.68 -9.47 8.70
C ASP A 90 -10.68 -10.48 9.24
N LYS A 91 -10.75 -10.77 10.53
CA LYS A 91 -9.86 -11.73 11.22
C LYS A 91 -9.90 -13.13 10.62
N ASN A 92 -10.99 -13.49 9.97
CA ASN A 92 -11.19 -14.78 9.31
C ASN A 92 -10.69 -14.80 7.86
N ASN A 93 -10.30 -13.64 7.31
CA ASN A 93 -9.80 -13.57 5.95
C ASN A 93 -8.42 -14.23 5.83
N GLU A 94 -8.42 -15.45 5.33
CA GLU A 94 -7.22 -16.27 5.20
C GLU A 94 -6.21 -15.69 4.22
N LYS A 95 -6.67 -15.08 3.11
CA LYS A 95 -5.83 -14.43 2.10
C LYS A 95 -5.05 -13.25 2.72
N ALA A 96 -5.70 -12.43 3.55
CA ALA A 96 -5.05 -11.35 4.25
C ALA A 96 -4.01 -11.87 5.27
N ARG A 97 -4.40 -12.83 6.11
CA ARG A 97 -3.50 -13.45 7.11
C ARG A 97 -2.27 -14.08 6.46
N CYS A 98 -2.49 -14.86 5.41
CA CYS A 98 -1.43 -15.52 4.67
C CYS A 98 -0.47 -14.50 4.04
N SER A 99 -0.99 -13.43 3.43
CA SER A 99 -0.18 -12.38 2.82
C SER A 99 0.67 -11.64 3.85
N ILE A 100 0.13 -11.31 5.03
CA ILE A 100 0.87 -10.67 6.12
C ILE A 100 2.06 -11.54 6.53
N TYR A 101 1.85 -12.83 6.70
CA TYR A 101 2.89 -13.77 7.11
C TYR A 101 3.93 -14.00 6.01
N VAL A 102 3.50 -14.37 4.81
CA VAL A 102 4.39 -14.76 3.69
C VAL A 102 5.24 -13.58 3.22
N TYR A 103 4.68 -12.37 3.14
CA TYR A 103 5.44 -11.18 2.76
C TYR A 103 6.17 -10.50 3.92
N ALA A 104 6.13 -11.08 5.12
CA ALA A 104 6.74 -10.50 6.32
C ALA A 104 6.30 -9.04 6.58
N LEU A 105 5.01 -8.75 6.42
CA LEU A 105 4.51 -7.37 6.47
C LEU A 105 4.55 -6.75 7.88
N GLN A 106 4.77 -7.56 8.93
CA GLN A 106 4.95 -7.10 10.31
C GLN A 106 6.42 -7.06 10.77
N ARG A 107 7.39 -7.20 9.85
CA ARG A 107 8.81 -7.07 10.23
C ARG A 107 9.12 -5.67 10.79
N LYS A 108 9.98 -5.61 11.81
CA LYS A 108 10.28 -4.41 12.59
C LYS A 108 10.54 -3.16 11.73
N GLY A 109 11.45 -3.22 10.76
CA GLY A 109 11.79 -2.05 9.94
C GLY A 109 10.61 -1.50 9.12
N LEU A 110 9.66 -2.38 8.70
CA LEU A 110 8.47 -1.94 7.96
C LEU A 110 7.44 -1.30 8.90
N VAL A 111 7.29 -1.84 10.11
CA VAL A 111 6.43 -1.28 11.15
C VAL A 111 6.93 0.10 11.57
N GLU A 112 8.23 0.25 11.84
CA GLU A 112 8.85 1.54 12.18
C GLU A 112 8.69 2.58 11.07
N SER A 113 8.84 2.18 9.81
CA SER A 113 8.63 3.09 8.67
C SER A 113 7.18 3.55 8.54
N ARG A 114 6.21 2.66 8.81
CA ARG A 114 4.79 3.01 8.83
C ARG A 114 4.47 3.96 10.00
N LYS A 115 4.96 3.65 11.21
CA LYS A 115 4.80 4.52 12.38
C LYS A 115 5.36 5.92 12.11
N LYS A 116 6.56 6.02 11.55
CA LYS A 116 7.14 7.31 11.18
C LYS A 116 6.24 8.09 10.21
N LYS A 117 5.62 7.39 9.24
CA LYS A 117 4.72 8.03 8.27
C LYS A 117 3.41 8.50 8.90
N LEU A 118 2.89 7.78 9.91
CA LEU A 118 1.74 8.23 10.69
C LEU A 118 2.08 9.47 11.52
N LEU A 119 3.19 9.47 12.23
CA LEU A 119 3.65 10.64 13.00
C LEU A 119 3.82 11.88 12.13
N GLU A 120 4.34 11.70 10.90
CA GLU A 120 4.43 12.80 9.93
C GLU A 120 3.04 13.35 9.55
N LEU A 121 2.05 12.49 9.38
CA LEU A 121 0.68 12.92 9.10
C LEU A 121 0.06 13.65 10.29
N GLU A 122 0.19 13.08 11.49
CA GLU A 122 -0.32 13.68 12.74
C GLU A 122 0.26 15.07 12.99
N GLU A 123 1.58 15.22 12.85
CA GLU A 123 2.25 16.51 12.98
C GLU A 123 1.69 17.54 12.00
N ARG A 124 1.50 17.15 10.73
CA ARG A 124 0.95 18.07 9.72
C ARG A 124 -0.51 18.43 9.99
N LEU A 125 -1.31 17.51 10.49
CA LEU A 125 -2.68 17.78 10.89
C LEU A 125 -2.71 18.69 12.14
N LEU A 126 -1.87 18.43 13.13
CA LEU A 126 -1.76 19.25 14.33
C LEU A 126 -1.38 20.69 13.97
N ASN A 127 -0.44 20.89 13.05
CA ASN A 127 -0.02 22.20 12.58
C ASN A 127 -1.13 23.03 11.89
N LEU A 128 -2.26 22.42 11.55
CA LEU A 128 -3.45 23.11 11.05
C LEU A 128 -4.34 23.65 12.16
N GLN A 129 -4.25 23.12 13.40
CA GLN A 129 -5.20 23.45 14.47
C GLN A 129 -5.09 24.92 14.90
N ASP A 130 -3.87 25.39 15.20
CA ASP A 130 -3.67 26.77 15.67
C ASP A 130 -4.12 27.80 14.61
N PRO A 131 -3.70 27.72 13.33
CA PRO A 131 -4.20 28.66 12.32
C PRO A 131 -5.71 28.63 12.12
N ILE A 132 -6.36 27.47 12.30
CA ILE A 132 -7.82 27.34 12.22
C ILE A 132 -8.48 28.02 13.42
N GLN A 133 -7.98 27.82 14.63
CA GLN A 133 -8.49 28.46 15.84
C GLN A 133 -8.32 29.97 15.77
N GLU A 134 -7.16 30.43 15.33
CA GLU A 134 -6.89 31.88 15.15
C GLU A 134 -7.83 32.47 14.09
N LEU A 135 -8.07 31.78 12.96
CA LEU A 135 -9.01 32.24 11.94
C LEU A 135 -10.43 32.39 12.50
N ASN A 136 -10.87 31.41 13.29
CA ASN A 136 -12.22 31.43 13.90
C ASN A 136 -12.37 32.52 14.99
N ALA A 137 -11.26 32.99 15.54
CA ALA A 137 -11.24 34.05 16.58
C ALA A 137 -11.09 35.45 15.99
N LEU A 138 -10.80 35.59 14.68
CA LEU A 138 -10.65 36.91 14.04
C LEU A 138 -11.98 37.61 13.90
N ASP A 139 -11.92 38.93 14.05
CA ASP A 139 -13.04 39.82 13.70
C ASP A 139 -13.33 39.71 12.20
N PRO A 140 -14.60 39.49 11.78
CA PRO A 140 -14.97 39.47 10.37
C PRO A 140 -14.56 40.71 9.56
N GLU A 141 -14.38 41.85 10.21
CA GLU A 141 -13.94 43.10 9.57
C GLU A 141 -12.41 43.15 9.31
N ALA A 142 -11.64 42.21 9.85
CA ALA A 142 -10.18 42.13 9.68
C ALA A 142 -9.78 41.41 8.38
N GLU A 143 -10.23 41.88 7.22
CA GLU A 143 -10.14 41.23 5.92
C GLU A 143 -8.71 40.82 5.52
N GLU A 144 -7.71 41.70 5.78
CA GLU A 144 -6.30 41.38 5.45
C GLU A 144 -5.75 40.23 6.28
N LEU A 145 -6.05 40.19 7.59
CA LEU A 145 -5.63 39.10 8.49
C LEU A 145 -6.34 37.81 8.13
N TRP A 146 -7.62 37.86 7.79
CA TRP A 146 -8.42 36.75 7.31
C TRP A 146 -7.78 36.11 6.08
N SER A 147 -7.50 36.92 5.06
CA SER A 147 -6.86 36.46 3.82
C SER A 147 -5.46 35.86 4.04
N ALA A 148 -4.69 36.42 4.99
CA ALA A 148 -3.38 35.92 5.34
C ALA A 148 -3.47 34.52 6.01
N LYS A 149 -4.40 34.32 6.93
CA LYS A 149 -4.64 33.03 7.61
C LYS A 149 -5.19 31.99 6.67
N GLU A 150 -6.11 32.35 5.80
CA GLU A 150 -6.65 31.44 4.77
C GLU A 150 -5.54 30.92 3.83
N ARG A 151 -4.63 31.81 3.39
CA ARG A 151 -3.46 31.40 2.60
C ARG A 151 -2.53 30.47 3.38
N GLN A 152 -2.33 30.71 4.68
CA GLN A 152 -1.53 29.85 5.55
C GLN A 152 -2.15 28.46 5.65
N ILE A 153 -3.44 28.37 5.97
CA ILE A 153 -4.19 27.10 6.07
C ILE A 153 -4.16 26.35 4.74
N THR A 154 -4.40 27.05 3.63
CA THR A 154 -4.37 26.46 2.27
C THR A 154 -3.01 25.82 1.96
N ARG A 155 -1.91 26.50 2.33
CA ARG A 155 -0.55 25.99 2.16
C ARG A 155 -0.31 24.73 3.00
N LEU A 156 -0.69 24.74 4.28
CA LEU A 156 -0.53 23.60 5.18
C LEU A 156 -1.38 22.41 4.75
N LEU A 157 -2.63 22.66 4.38
CA LEU A 157 -3.52 21.63 3.83
C LEU A 157 -2.97 21.03 2.53
N GLY A 158 -2.32 21.86 1.70
CA GLY A 158 -1.60 21.41 0.52
C GLY A 158 -0.45 20.43 0.84
N GLN A 159 0.22 20.60 2.00
CA GLN A 159 1.24 19.66 2.47
C GLN A 159 0.64 18.31 2.89
N VAL A 160 -0.50 18.33 3.58
CA VAL A 160 -1.25 17.12 3.92
C VAL A 160 -1.72 16.41 2.65
N LYS A 161 -2.37 17.14 1.73
CA LYS A 161 -2.85 16.57 0.45
C LYS A 161 -1.75 15.89 -0.38
N ARG A 162 -0.51 16.37 -0.32
CA ARG A 162 0.62 15.71 -1.01
C ARG A 162 0.90 14.31 -0.49
N MET A 163 0.69 14.03 0.80
CA MET A 163 0.87 12.68 1.36
C MET A 163 -0.12 11.65 0.82
N PHE A 164 -1.22 12.11 0.22
CA PHE A 164 -2.28 11.26 -0.33
C PHE A 164 -2.22 11.14 -1.86
N GLN A 165 -1.17 11.68 -2.49
CA GLN A 165 -1.01 11.58 -3.94
C GLN A 165 -0.64 10.17 -4.38
N PRO A 166 -1.00 9.79 -5.62
CA PRO A 166 -0.58 8.52 -6.20
C PRO A 166 0.95 8.40 -6.21
N GLY A 167 1.45 7.23 -5.81
CA GLY A 167 2.90 6.98 -5.72
C GLY A 167 3.52 7.27 -4.35
N GLU A 168 2.81 7.96 -3.46
CA GLU A 168 3.29 8.15 -2.09
C GLU A 168 3.34 6.82 -1.32
N PRO A 169 4.38 6.60 -0.51
CA PRO A 169 4.51 5.38 0.26
C PRO A 169 3.44 5.29 1.34
N TYR A 170 2.95 4.07 1.59
CA TYR A 170 1.99 3.75 2.66
C TYR A 170 0.62 4.42 2.53
N LEU A 171 0.18 4.73 1.32
CA LEU A 171 -1.10 5.43 1.06
C LEU A 171 -2.30 4.72 1.71
N GLY A 172 -2.37 3.39 1.64
CA GLY A 172 -3.43 2.60 2.28
C GLY A 172 -3.44 2.74 3.81
N LEU A 173 -2.27 2.84 4.45
CA LEU A 173 -2.13 3.13 5.88
C LEU A 173 -2.73 4.50 6.23
N LEU A 174 -2.34 5.55 5.50
CA LEU A 174 -2.81 6.92 5.76
C LEU A 174 -4.32 7.04 5.58
N ARG A 175 -4.87 6.39 4.56
CA ARG A 175 -6.32 6.37 4.32
C ARG A 175 -7.08 5.61 5.39
N ASP A 176 -6.55 4.47 5.83
CA ASP A 176 -7.15 3.71 6.93
C ASP A 176 -7.14 4.52 8.22
N TYR A 177 -6.04 5.20 8.53
CA TYR A 177 -5.92 6.11 9.67
C TYR A 177 -6.99 7.20 9.63
N ILE A 178 -7.11 7.95 8.54
CA ILE A 178 -8.11 9.00 8.37
C ILE A 178 -9.53 8.46 8.52
N ARG A 179 -9.88 7.30 7.91
CA ARG A 179 -11.21 6.69 8.04
C ARG A 179 -11.56 6.37 9.49
N ARG A 180 -10.61 5.80 10.24
CA ARG A 180 -10.82 5.46 11.67
C ARG A 180 -11.04 6.71 12.50
N HIS A 181 -10.26 7.76 12.30
CA HIS A 181 -10.37 9.00 13.06
C HIS A 181 -11.60 9.84 12.69
N ILE A 182 -12.06 9.78 11.44
CA ILE A 182 -13.38 10.35 11.06
C ILE A 182 -14.50 9.64 11.83
N ALA A 183 -14.47 8.31 11.90
CA ALA A 183 -15.47 7.53 12.62
C ALA A 183 -15.47 7.82 14.14
N LEU A 184 -14.35 8.28 14.69
CA LEU A 184 -14.20 8.70 16.10
C LEU A 184 -14.57 10.18 16.35
N GLY A 185 -14.94 10.95 15.32
CA GLY A 185 -15.25 12.37 15.43
C GLY A 185 -14.03 13.28 15.63
N THR A 186 -12.81 12.77 15.45
CA THR A 186 -11.56 13.50 15.74
C THR A 186 -11.42 14.81 14.95
N TYR A 187 -12.09 14.92 13.79
CA TYR A 187 -11.92 16.05 12.85
C TYR A 187 -13.10 17.03 12.83
N GLU A 188 -13.98 17.01 13.82
CA GLU A 188 -15.13 17.92 13.88
C GLU A 188 -14.72 19.40 13.88
N GLY A 189 -13.64 19.74 14.58
CA GLY A 189 -13.08 21.10 14.62
C GLY A 189 -12.58 21.60 13.25
N TYR A 190 -12.18 20.72 12.35
CA TYR A 190 -11.80 21.07 10.98
C TYR A 190 -13.03 21.35 10.10
N ILE A 191 -14.09 20.58 10.29
CA ILE A 191 -15.35 20.73 9.55
C ILE A 191 -16.00 22.09 9.86
N SER A 192 -15.97 22.51 11.12
CA SER A 192 -16.49 23.84 11.53
C SER A 192 -15.75 25.00 10.87
N ALA A 193 -14.48 24.80 10.47
CA ALA A 193 -13.67 25.76 9.72
C ALA A 193 -13.80 25.57 8.18
N GLY A 194 -14.76 24.80 7.70
CA GLY A 194 -14.97 24.52 6.27
C GLY A 194 -13.97 23.55 5.66
N ILE A 195 -13.14 22.85 6.46
CA ILE A 195 -12.14 21.90 5.99
C ILE A 195 -12.68 20.49 6.16
N ASN A 196 -12.98 19.84 5.05
CA ASN A 196 -13.43 18.45 5.06
C ASN A 196 -12.24 17.49 4.88
N ILE A 197 -11.75 16.91 5.98
CA ILE A 197 -10.65 15.95 5.96
C ILE A 197 -11.01 14.68 5.15
N ALA A 198 -12.29 14.33 5.04
CA ALA A 198 -12.71 13.20 4.21
C ALA A 198 -12.40 13.37 2.72
N ASP A 199 -12.16 14.60 2.24
CA ASP A 199 -11.77 14.84 0.86
C ASP A 199 -10.37 14.27 0.54
N LEU A 200 -9.52 14.04 1.55
CA LEU A 200 -8.24 13.35 1.39
C LEU A 200 -8.44 11.89 0.90
N LEU A 201 -9.55 11.26 1.24
CA LEU A 201 -9.89 9.91 0.83
C LEU A 201 -10.36 9.82 -0.63
N ARG A 202 -10.80 10.94 -1.21
CA ARG A 202 -11.31 11.05 -2.59
C ARG A 202 -10.22 11.37 -3.60
N LEU A 203 -8.99 11.68 -3.15
CA LEU A 203 -7.87 11.90 -4.05
C LEU A 203 -7.64 10.64 -4.90
N PRO A 204 -7.41 10.79 -6.21
CA PRO A 204 -7.35 9.66 -7.13
C PRO A 204 -6.31 8.66 -6.69
N VAL A 205 -6.72 7.40 -6.57
CA VAL A 205 -5.77 6.29 -6.55
C VAL A 205 -5.19 6.20 -7.93
N SER A 206 -3.86 6.19 -8.09
CA SER A 206 -3.29 5.81 -9.36
C SER A 206 -3.83 4.42 -9.69
N ARG A 207 -4.67 4.32 -10.73
CA ARG A 207 -4.93 3.01 -11.30
C ARG A 207 -3.56 2.44 -11.65
N PRO A 208 -3.28 1.16 -11.36
CA PRO A 208 -2.08 0.54 -11.89
C PRO A 208 -2.03 0.87 -13.37
N LEU A 209 -0.90 1.41 -13.83
CA LEU A 209 -0.70 1.63 -15.24
C LEU A 209 -1.10 0.34 -15.95
N PRO A 210 -1.93 0.40 -17.00
CA PRO A 210 -2.20 -0.79 -17.79
C PRO A 210 -0.83 -1.37 -18.14
N ALA A 211 -0.65 -2.66 -17.90
CA ALA A 211 0.61 -3.33 -18.16
C ALA A 211 1.10 -2.86 -19.54
N PRO A 212 2.33 -2.34 -19.67
CA PRO A 212 2.81 -1.82 -20.94
C PRO A 212 2.54 -2.91 -21.96
N ARG A 213 1.73 -2.60 -22.96
CA ARG A 213 1.61 -3.46 -24.13
C ARG A 213 2.96 -3.38 -24.80
N LEU A 214 3.84 -4.31 -24.45
CA LEU A 214 5.07 -4.52 -25.20
C LEU A 214 4.63 -4.88 -26.63
N ASP A 215 4.77 -3.92 -27.51
CA ASP A 215 4.62 -4.17 -28.92
C ASP A 215 5.80 -5.04 -29.36
N LEU A 216 5.56 -6.35 -29.36
CA LEU A 216 6.55 -7.35 -29.77
C LEU A 216 6.70 -7.40 -31.30
N SER A 217 6.00 -6.54 -32.07
CA SER A 217 6.12 -6.50 -33.53
C SER A 217 7.53 -6.15 -33.98
N ASN A 218 8.28 -5.37 -33.20
CA ASN A 218 9.67 -5.02 -33.48
C ASN A 218 10.70 -6.10 -33.12
N PHE A 219 10.29 -7.19 -32.44
CA PHE A 219 11.21 -8.30 -32.08
C PHE A 219 11.21 -9.47 -33.06
N ARG A 220 10.42 -9.41 -34.14
CA ARG A 220 10.42 -10.46 -35.17
C ARG A 220 11.67 -10.50 -36.07
N GLY A 221 12.68 -9.69 -35.83
CA GLY A 221 13.91 -9.63 -36.61
C GLY A 221 15.18 -10.19 -35.98
N MET A 222 15.16 -10.60 -34.71
CA MET A 222 16.33 -11.20 -34.06
C MET A 222 16.25 -12.74 -34.07
N SER A 223 16.47 -13.29 -35.26
CA SER A 223 16.74 -14.71 -35.46
C SER A 223 18.05 -15.11 -34.76
N SER A 224 17.89 -16.03 -33.80
CA SER A 224 18.84 -17.08 -33.44
C SER A 224 20.33 -16.89 -33.77
N ARG A 225 21.05 -16.19 -32.88
CA ARG A 225 22.45 -16.53 -32.62
C ARG A 225 22.69 -16.47 -31.12
N ILE A 226 22.26 -17.50 -30.42
CA ILE A 226 22.79 -17.80 -29.08
C ILE A 226 24.16 -18.41 -29.31
N PRO A 227 25.26 -17.83 -28.81
CA PRO A 227 26.55 -18.51 -28.83
C PRO A 227 26.43 -19.77 -27.97
N VAL A 228 26.65 -20.92 -28.60
CA VAL A 228 26.83 -22.24 -27.95
C VAL A 228 28.13 -22.10 -27.13
N GLY A 229 28.04 -21.92 -25.81
CA GLY A 229 29.23 -21.86 -24.99
C GLY A 229 29.12 -21.39 -23.56
N LEU A 230 27.93 -21.45 -22.92
CA LEU A 230 27.88 -21.27 -21.45
C LEU A 230 27.22 -22.50 -20.80
N ARG A 231 28.01 -23.53 -20.54
CA ARG A 231 27.66 -24.57 -19.57
C ARG A 231 27.92 -23.99 -18.18
N LEU A 232 26.87 -23.68 -17.45
CA LEU A 232 26.96 -23.44 -16.01
C LEU A 232 27.18 -24.80 -15.32
N ARG A 233 28.29 -24.89 -14.61
CA ARG A 233 28.52 -25.93 -13.60
C ARG A 233 27.74 -25.62 -12.34
#